data_d466b2d63caabd0d07a12f846fc2b023
#
_entry.id   d466b2d63caabd0d07a12f846fc2b023
#
_cell.length_a   1.000
_cell.length_b   1.000
_cell.length_c   1.000
_cell.angle_alpha   90.00
_cell.angle_beta   90.00
_cell.angle_gamma   90.00
#
_symmetry.space_group_name_H-M   'P 1'
#
loop_
_entity.id
_entity.type
_entity.pdbx_description
1 polymer ?
#
loop_
_entity_poly.entity_id
_entity_poly.type
_entity_poly.pdbx_seq_one_letter_code
_entity_poly.pdbx_strand_id
1 'polypeptide(L)'
;SDPTIVYTRILKEIYPDVPVVLGGIEASMRRLTHYDYWKDRLMKCILCDSGADLLIYGMGEKSIVAIARELEEGCQIRDVRDVPQTVFLSRREDIPGGIREDDIVLHTHEECLRNKKFQAENFRHIEEESNKRHASRILQGVDGRFAVVNPPYPPMTTEELDASFDLPYTRYPHPKYKGKTIPAFEMIKFSVNIHRGCFGGCAFCTISAHQGKFISCRSKENILREVRKVIQMPGFKGYLSDLGGPSANMYGMHGRNLKACEHCKRPSCIHPQICPNLNTSHQKLLDIYHAVDALPGIKKSFIGSGVRYDLLLHRGKDEEANRSTEEYTRELITRHVSGRLKVAPEHTCPHVLYLMRKPSFDLFYRFKAIFDRINREEGLNQQIIPYFISSHPGCHAEDMAELAAITKDLDFHLEQVQDFTPTPMTVSTEAWYTGYDPYTLEPVFSAKTPSEKLAQRMFFFWYQHDQRPAIERELRRLGRTDILDRLYGGAPKQGSQRGDREPRGGHNRRGAQAREDYSRRGGQPREDYNRRGDRRSASYGEKTSSYKERPASYKEKFASYREQSASYGEKSASNREKSNSYGEKSYRDQRPGSSRRGDQRREDYDRRSGRDNYRQSGRDNYRPKSKNRRR
;
A
#
# COMPACT_ATOMS: atom_id res chain seq x y z
N SER A 1 15.11 -11.51 6.28
CA SER A 1 15.34 -10.79 7.56
C SER A 1 14.05 -10.10 7.95
N ASP A 2 13.82 -10.02 9.25
CA ASP A 2 12.65 -9.34 9.83
C ASP A 2 13.14 -8.01 10.44
N PRO A 3 13.14 -6.90 9.68
CA PRO A 3 13.77 -5.64 10.13
C PRO A 3 13.25 -5.17 11.48
N THR A 4 11.94 -5.19 11.69
CA THR A 4 11.34 -4.76 12.95
C THR A 4 11.84 -5.58 14.14
N ILE A 5 11.95 -6.90 14.03
CA ILE A 5 12.46 -7.77 15.08
C ILE A 5 13.95 -7.48 15.36
N VAL A 6 14.73 -7.34 14.29
CA VAL A 6 16.18 -7.08 14.42
C VAL A 6 16.42 -5.72 15.07
N TYR A 7 15.78 -4.67 14.61
CA TYR A 7 15.94 -3.33 15.19
C TYR A 7 15.44 -3.24 16.64
N THR A 8 14.33 -3.88 16.95
CA THR A 8 13.83 -3.92 18.34
C THR A 8 14.81 -4.59 19.27
N ARG A 9 15.37 -5.75 18.87
CA ARG A 9 16.38 -6.44 19.68
C ARG A 9 17.63 -5.60 19.91
N ILE A 10 18.14 -4.96 18.87
CA ILE A 10 19.29 -4.04 18.98
C ILE A 10 18.97 -2.89 19.94
N LEU A 11 17.77 -2.28 19.83
CA LEU A 11 17.36 -1.19 20.72
C LEU A 11 17.25 -1.66 22.17
N LYS A 12 16.67 -2.83 22.42
CA LYS A 12 16.55 -3.40 23.76
C LYS A 12 17.90 -3.86 24.33
N GLU A 13 18.85 -4.25 23.49
CA GLU A 13 20.23 -4.55 23.91
C GLU A 13 20.99 -3.28 24.35
N ILE A 14 20.81 -2.18 23.61
CA ILE A 14 21.51 -0.90 23.89
C ILE A 14 20.80 -0.11 24.99
N TYR A 15 19.47 -0.13 25.02
CA TYR A 15 18.61 0.63 25.91
C TYR A 15 17.54 -0.26 26.55
N PRO A 16 17.91 -1.13 27.52
CA PRO A 16 17.00 -2.15 28.07
C PRO A 16 15.77 -1.54 28.76
N ASP A 17 15.91 -0.39 29.38
CA ASP A 17 14.86 0.27 30.15
C ASP A 17 13.96 1.20 29.33
N VAL A 18 14.34 1.46 28.05
CA VAL A 18 13.54 2.35 27.18
C VAL A 18 12.43 1.56 26.52
N PRO A 19 11.16 2.03 26.64
CA PRO A 19 10.03 1.42 25.97
C PRO A 19 10.18 1.41 24.44
N VAL A 20 9.83 0.30 23.81
CA VAL A 20 9.79 0.15 22.34
C VAL A 20 8.37 -0.12 21.91
N VAL A 21 7.79 0.82 21.15
CA VAL A 21 6.46 0.71 20.56
C VAL A 21 6.58 0.44 19.06
N LEU A 22 5.99 -0.64 18.59
CA LEU A 22 5.96 -0.99 17.17
C LEU A 22 4.79 -0.29 16.48
N GLY A 23 4.98 0.12 15.23
CA GLY A 23 3.94 0.73 14.40
C GLY A 23 4.13 0.46 12.91
N GLY A 24 3.22 0.99 12.09
CA GLY A 24 3.26 0.90 10.65
C GLY A 24 2.70 -0.41 10.08
N ILE A 25 2.94 -0.64 8.79
CA ILE A 25 2.35 -1.77 8.04
C ILE A 25 2.79 -3.12 8.60
N GLU A 26 4.09 -3.32 8.87
CA GLU A 26 4.59 -4.61 9.36
C GLU A 26 3.97 -4.98 10.70
N ALA A 27 3.88 -4.03 11.63
CA ALA A 27 3.23 -4.21 12.91
C ALA A 27 1.74 -4.57 12.75
N SER A 28 1.01 -3.82 11.93
CA SER A 28 -0.40 -4.06 11.65
C SER A 28 -0.67 -5.45 11.12
N MET A 29 0.15 -5.91 10.15
CA MET A 29 -0.05 -7.20 9.48
C MET A 29 0.41 -8.40 10.32
N ARG A 30 1.21 -8.18 11.36
CA ARG A 30 1.80 -9.24 12.20
C ARG A 30 1.36 -9.16 13.66
N ARG A 31 0.23 -8.48 13.95
CA ARG A 31 -0.28 -8.26 15.32
C ARG A 31 -0.87 -9.50 16.00
N LEU A 32 -1.18 -10.55 15.25
CA LEU A 32 -1.68 -11.85 15.70
C LEU A 32 -0.93 -12.98 15.00
N THR A 33 -1.32 -14.24 15.22
CA THR A 33 -0.81 -15.38 14.42
C THR A 33 -1.05 -15.12 12.94
N HIS A 34 0.00 -15.27 12.15
CA HIS A 34 -0.03 -14.97 10.72
C HIS A 34 0.89 -15.91 9.93
N TYR A 35 0.56 -16.14 8.65
CA TYR A 35 1.43 -16.88 7.75
C TYR A 35 2.51 -15.96 7.18
N ASP A 36 3.79 -16.41 7.30
CA ASP A 36 4.93 -15.75 6.68
C ASP A 36 5.37 -16.53 5.44
N TYR A 37 5.18 -15.94 4.26
CA TYR A 37 5.49 -16.55 2.97
C TYR A 37 6.96 -16.90 2.80
N TRP A 38 7.87 -16.06 3.28
CA TRP A 38 9.31 -16.26 3.13
C TRP A 38 9.88 -17.35 4.02
N LYS A 39 9.22 -17.58 5.17
CA LYS A 39 9.56 -18.66 6.11
C LYS A 39 8.72 -19.91 5.88
N ASP A 40 7.69 -19.83 5.06
CA ASP A 40 6.70 -20.87 4.76
C ASP A 40 6.10 -21.53 6.03
N ARG A 41 5.71 -20.68 6.99
CA ARG A 41 5.11 -21.16 8.25
C ARG A 41 4.26 -20.10 8.93
N LEU A 42 3.38 -20.56 9.85
CA LEU A 42 2.73 -19.67 10.81
C LEU A 42 3.74 -19.10 11.80
N MET A 43 3.66 -17.79 11.99
CA MET A 43 4.43 -17.03 12.96
C MET A 43 3.50 -16.55 14.07
N LYS A 44 4.05 -16.38 15.26
CA LYS A 44 3.38 -15.79 16.41
C LYS A 44 3.13 -14.29 16.18
N CYS A 45 2.34 -13.67 17.08
CA CYS A 45 2.31 -12.21 17.19
C CYS A 45 3.73 -11.64 17.23
N ILE A 46 4.00 -10.58 16.47
CA ILE A 46 5.34 -9.98 16.36
C ILE A 46 5.91 -9.51 17.72
N LEU A 47 5.05 -9.18 18.68
CA LEU A 47 5.49 -8.83 20.04
C LEU A 47 6.21 -10.00 20.72
N CYS A 48 5.78 -11.26 20.48
CA CYS A 48 6.44 -12.44 21.04
C CYS A 48 7.87 -12.60 20.54
N ASP A 49 8.10 -12.32 19.25
CA ASP A 49 9.39 -12.53 18.59
C ASP A 49 10.33 -11.32 18.74
N SER A 50 9.80 -10.11 18.84
CA SER A 50 10.60 -8.87 18.88
C SER A 50 11.05 -8.49 20.29
N GLY A 51 10.23 -8.78 21.31
CA GLY A 51 10.42 -8.27 22.66
C GLY A 51 10.04 -6.80 22.85
N ALA A 52 9.28 -6.22 21.91
CA ALA A 52 8.72 -4.88 22.07
C ALA A 52 7.63 -4.85 23.15
N ASP A 53 7.40 -3.68 23.75
CA ASP A 53 6.50 -3.52 24.87
C ASP A 53 5.03 -3.37 24.44
N LEU A 54 4.81 -2.68 23.32
CA LEU A 54 3.47 -2.37 22.81
C LEU A 54 3.50 -2.30 21.27
N LEU A 55 2.35 -2.52 20.64
CA LEU A 55 2.18 -2.39 19.21
C LEU A 55 0.97 -1.51 18.92
N ILE A 56 1.12 -0.58 17.97
CA ILE A 56 0.04 0.20 17.38
C ILE A 56 -0.23 -0.35 15.98
N TYR A 57 -1.48 -0.69 15.67
CA TYR A 57 -1.88 -1.12 14.34
C TYR A 57 -2.72 -0.07 13.61
N GLY A 58 -2.81 -0.18 12.29
CA GLY A 58 -3.57 0.77 11.48
C GLY A 58 -2.90 2.15 11.39
N MET A 59 -3.71 3.19 11.30
CA MET A 59 -3.27 4.58 11.27
C MET A 59 -3.09 5.08 12.70
N GLY A 60 -1.85 5.16 13.16
CA GLY A 60 -1.48 5.23 14.57
C GLY A 60 -1.41 6.61 15.22
N GLU A 61 -1.82 7.69 14.53
CA GLU A 61 -1.64 9.06 15.01
C GLU A 61 -2.29 9.31 16.38
N LYS A 62 -3.53 8.85 16.56
CA LYS A 62 -4.24 9.03 17.84
C LYS A 62 -3.63 8.18 18.95
N SER A 63 -3.28 6.92 18.64
CA SER A 63 -2.72 6.00 19.62
C SER A 63 -1.35 6.45 20.12
N ILE A 64 -0.46 6.91 19.23
CA ILE A 64 0.88 7.36 19.65
C ILE A 64 0.81 8.60 20.53
N VAL A 65 -0.11 9.53 20.26
CA VAL A 65 -0.33 10.71 21.09
C VAL A 65 -0.90 10.33 22.45
N ALA A 66 -1.87 9.40 22.49
CA ALA A 66 -2.43 8.92 23.74
C ALA A 66 -1.36 8.22 24.60
N ILE A 67 -0.57 7.31 24.04
CA ILE A 67 0.54 6.65 24.74
C ILE A 67 1.54 7.67 25.27
N ALA A 68 1.91 8.67 24.45
CA ALA A 68 2.86 9.70 24.88
C ALA A 68 2.36 10.49 26.10
N ARG A 69 1.06 10.79 26.16
CA ARG A 69 0.44 11.46 27.31
C ARG A 69 0.44 10.61 28.57
N GLU A 70 0.07 9.33 28.45
CA GLU A 70 0.12 8.39 29.57
C GLU A 70 1.55 8.31 30.16
N LEU A 71 2.56 8.24 29.29
CA LEU A 71 3.97 8.21 29.73
C LEU A 71 4.42 9.54 30.36
N GLU A 72 3.96 10.68 29.83
CA GLU A 72 4.23 12.02 30.37
C GLU A 72 3.60 12.21 31.75
N GLU A 73 2.43 11.60 31.99
CA GLU A 73 1.75 11.56 33.28
C GLU A 73 2.39 10.57 34.28
N GLY A 74 3.45 9.85 33.86
CA GLY A 74 4.23 8.95 34.69
C GLY A 74 3.76 7.48 34.67
N CYS A 75 2.80 7.12 33.81
CA CYS A 75 2.39 5.75 33.62
C CYS A 75 3.54 4.93 33.03
N GLN A 76 3.72 3.69 33.51
CA GLN A 76 4.71 2.80 32.91
C GLN A 76 4.13 2.17 31.63
N ILE A 77 4.95 1.98 30.59
CA ILE A 77 4.48 1.41 29.32
C ILE A 77 3.77 0.06 29.48
N ARG A 78 4.18 -0.74 30.47
CA ARG A 78 3.54 -2.02 30.78
C ARG A 78 2.11 -1.88 31.34
N ASP A 79 1.74 -0.70 31.82
CA ASP A 79 0.44 -0.41 32.40
C ASP A 79 -0.49 0.30 31.39
N VAL A 80 0.04 0.72 30.24
CA VAL A 80 -0.73 1.28 29.11
C VAL A 80 -1.49 0.15 28.42
N ARG A 81 -2.75 -0.12 28.87
CA ARG A 81 -3.56 -1.27 28.41
C ARG A 81 -4.87 -0.88 27.75
N ASP A 82 -5.33 0.36 27.94
CA ASP A 82 -6.66 0.80 27.52
C ASP A 82 -6.65 1.70 26.28
N VAL A 83 -5.48 2.06 25.79
CA VAL A 83 -5.37 2.87 24.56
C VAL A 83 -5.92 2.10 23.37
N PRO A 84 -6.95 2.61 22.67
CA PRO A 84 -7.49 1.96 21.48
C PRO A 84 -6.44 1.77 20.39
N GLN A 85 -6.67 0.76 19.53
CA GLN A 85 -5.79 0.48 18.37
C GLN A 85 -4.39 0.03 18.77
N THR A 86 -4.25 -0.55 19.98
CA THR A 86 -2.99 -1.12 20.47
C THR A 86 -3.07 -2.63 20.60
N VAL A 87 -1.93 -3.29 20.70
CA VAL A 87 -1.79 -4.71 21.02
C VAL A 87 -0.72 -4.86 22.09
N PHE A 88 -1.01 -5.69 23.09
CA PHE A 88 -0.07 -6.02 24.17
C PHE A 88 -0.15 -7.51 24.52
N LEU A 89 0.88 -8.01 25.17
CA LEU A 89 0.92 -9.37 25.71
C LEU A 89 0.55 -9.34 27.20
N SER A 90 -0.36 -10.24 27.62
CA SER A 90 -0.81 -10.34 29.01
C SER A 90 -0.95 -11.79 29.44
N ARG A 91 -0.77 -12.09 30.72
CA ARG A 91 -1.27 -13.33 31.31
C ARG A 91 -2.78 -13.24 31.42
N ARG A 92 -3.44 -14.39 31.56
CA ARG A 92 -4.90 -14.44 31.65
C ARG A 92 -5.45 -13.63 32.83
N GLU A 93 -4.79 -13.77 33.98
CA GLU A 93 -5.12 -13.09 35.24
C GLU A 93 -4.89 -11.57 35.19
N ASP A 94 -3.98 -11.10 34.34
CA ASP A 94 -3.57 -9.68 34.23
C ASP A 94 -4.30 -8.95 33.09
N ILE A 95 -5.26 -9.58 32.42
CA ILE A 95 -6.05 -8.93 31.36
C ILE A 95 -6.98 -7.90 32.01
N PRO A 96 -6.93 -6.61 31.62
CA PRO A 96 -7.79 -5.57 32.18
C PRO A 96 -9.28 -5.92 32.04
N GLY A 97 -9.98 -5.98 33.19
CA GLY A 97 -11.39 -6.38 33.25
C GLY A 97 -11.65 -7.85 32.90
N GLY A 98 -10.63 -8.70 32.88
CA GLY A 98 -10.74 -10.11 32.52
C GLY A 98 -11.13 -10.33 31.04
N ILE A 99 -11.56 -11.56 30.72
CA ILE A 99 -12.18 -11.88 29.43
C ILE A 99 -13.67 -11.55 29.54
N ARG A 100 -14.16 -10.67 28.68
CA ARG A 100 -15.53 -10.14 28.66
C ARG A 100 -16.41 -10.98 27.73
N GLU A 101 -17.71 -10.89 27.90
CA GLU A 101 -18.69 -11.61 27.07
C GLU A 101 -18.65 -11.15 25.59
N ASP A 102 -18.34 -9.88 25.35
CA ASP A 102 -18.25 -9.28 24.02
C ASP A 102 -16.87 -9.43 23.36
N ASP A 103 -15.89 -10.04 24.05
CA ASP A 103 -14.57 -10.31 23.49
C ASP A 103 -14.63 -11.43 22.44
N ILE A 104 -13.83 -11.30 21.40
CA ILE A 104 -13.61 -12.36 20.42
C ILE A 104 -12.37 -13.16 20.82
N VAL A 105 -12.60 -14.35 21.36
CA VAL A 105 -11.50 -15.26 21.73
C VAL A 105 -11.23 -16.20 20.58
N LEU A 106 -10.05 -16.08 19.99
CA LEU A 106 -9.60 -16.87 18.85
C LEU A 106 -9.00 -18.20 19.31
N HIS A 107 -8.97 -19.19 18.40
CA HIS A 107 -8.11 -20.36 18.55
C HIS A 107 -6.67 -19.92 18.78
N THR A 108 -6.00 -20.62 19.70
CA THR A 108 -4.60 -20.31 20.05
C THR A 108 -3.65 -20.53 18.87
N HIS A 109 -2.47 -19.95 18.95
CA HIS A 109 -1.40 -20.20 17.96
C HIS A 109 -1.10 -21.70 17.82
N GLU A 110 -1.03 -22.41 18.93
CA GLU A 110 -0.73 -23.85 18.99
C GLU A 110 -1.83 -24.69 18.35
N GLU A 111 -3.10 -24.31 18.52
CA GLU A 111 -4.24 -24.96 17.84
C GLU A 111 -4.21 -24.70 16.34
N CYS A 112 -3.89 -23.49 15.90
CA CYS A 112 -3.74 -23.16 14.48
C CYS A 112 -2.59 -23.93 13.80
N LEU A 113 -1.50 -24.23 14.53
CA LEU A 113 -0.42 -25.08 14.03
C LEU A 113 -0.88 -26.52 13.78
N ARG A 114 -1.81 -27.03 14.59
CA ARG A 114 -2.33 -28.41 14.50
C ARG A 114 -3.44 -28.53 13.45
N ASN A 115 -4.24 -27.49 13.28
CA ASN A 115 -5.40 -27.50 12.39
C ASN A 115 -5.52 -26.19 11.58
N LYS A 116 -5.29 -26.29 10.28
CA LYS A 116 -5.36 -25.15 9.37
C LYS A 116 -6.75 -24.50 9.26
N LYS A 117 -7.83 -25.24 9.53
CA LYS A 117 -9.19 -24.68 9.55
C LYS A 117 -9.35 -23.65 10.68
N PHE A 118 -8.74 -23.89 11.84
CA PHE A 118 -8.77 -22.94 12.95
C PHE A 118 -8.12 -21.60 12.60
N GLN A 119 -7.04 -21.63 11.80
CA GLN A 119 -6.45 -20.40 11.28
C GLN A 119 -7.40 -19.67 10.31
N ALA A 120 -8.10 -20.40 9.44
CA ALA A 120 -9.08 -19.82 8.52
C ALA A 120 -10.26 -19.19 9.29
N GLU A 121 -10.80 -19.88 10.31
CA GLU A 121 -11.87 -19.39 11.19
C GLU A 121 -11.45 -18.14 11.94
N ASN A 122 -10.25 -18.14 12.55
CA ASN A 122 -9.68 -16.99 13.23
C ASN A 122 -9.64 -15.78 12.30
N PHE A 123 -9.17 -15.98 11.06
CA PHE A 123 -9.04 -14.88 10.12
C PHE A 123 -10.39 -14.26 9.76
N ARG A 124 -11.45 -15.06 9.60
CA ARG A 124 -12.81 -14.52 9.41
C ARG A 124 -13.19 -13.55 10.52
N HIS A 125 -12.98 -13.94 11.79
CA HIS A 125 -13.28 -13.07 12.93
C HIS A 125 -12.44 -11.79 12.92
N ILE A 126 -11.13 -11.90 12.62
CA ILE A 126 -10.23 -10.75 12.52
C ILE A 126 -10.68 -9.78 11.43
N GLU A 127 -11.07 -10.28 10.26
CA GLU A 127 -11.52 -9.43 9.15
C GLU A 127 -12.89 -8.81 9.44
N GLU A 128 -13.83 -9.56 10.01
CA GLU A 128 -15.14 -9.04 10.41
C GLU A 128 -14.99 -7.88 11.40
N GLU A 129 -14.17 -8.04 12.45
CA GLU A 129 -13.93 -6.97 13.43
C GLU A 129 -13.22 -5.76 12.80
N SER A 130 -12.26 -5.98 11.91
CA SER A 130 -11.58 -4.89 11.20
C SER A 130 -12.52 -4.06 10.31
N ASN A 131 -13.71 -4.58 9.98
CA ASN A 131 -14.69 -3.92 9.12
C ASN A 131 -15.86 -3.27 9.86
N LYS A 132 -15.91 -3.37 11.18
CA LYS A 132 -16.91 -2.70 12.03
C LYS A 132 -16.47 -1.29 12.41
N ARG A 133 -17.43 -0.40 12.64
CA ARG A 133 -17.15 0.92 13.24
C ARG A 133 -16.91 0.81 14.74
N HIS A 134 -17.61 -0.13 15.38
CA HIS A 134 -17.47 -0.48 16.79
C HIS A 134 -17.09 -1.96 16.85
N ALA A 135 -15.78 -2.20 16.87
CA ALA A 135 -15.22 -3.53 16.94
C ALA A 135 -15.09 -4.01 18.38
N SER A 136 -15.14 -5.31 18.57
CA SER A 136 -14.84 -5.96 19.84
C SER A 136 -13.32 -6.10 20.05
N ARG A 137 -12.91 -6.28 21.27
CA ARG A 137 -11.54 -6.66 21.63
C ARG A 137 -11.29 -8.10 21.18
N ILE A 138 -10.11 -8.36 20.61
CA ILE A 138 -9.72 -9.70 20.15
C ILE A 138 -8.61 -10.24 21.05
N LEU A 139 -8.74 -11.51 21.45
CA LEU A 139 -7.75 -12.20 22.27
C LEU A 139 -7.30 -13.47 21.57
N GLN A 140 -5.99 -13.69 21.48
CA GLN A 140 -5.42 -14.93 20.96
C GLN A 140 -4.38 -15.49 21.91
N GLY A 141 -4.57 -16.73 22.36
CA GLY A 141 -3.57 -17.46 23.17
C GLY A 141 -2.29 -17.73 22.38
N VAL A 142 -1.14 -17.47 23.00
CA VAL A 142 0.19 -17.70 22.44
C VAL A 142 1.23 -17.82 23.55
N ASP A 143 2.00 -18.91 23.58
CA ASP A 143 3.07 -19.17 24.59
C ASP A 143 2.59 -18.97 26.06
N GLY A 144 1.40 -19.47 26.40
CA GLY A 144 0.84 -19.35 27.75
C GLY A 144 0.39 -17.93 28.14
N ARG A 145 0.41 -16.98 27.20
CA ARG A 145 -0.09 -15.60 27.34
C ARG A 145 -1.18 -15.34 26.31
N PHE A 146 -1.74 -14.15 26.34
CA PHE A 146 -2.66 -13.65 25.33
C PHE A 146 -2.07 -12.44 24.62
N ALA A 147 -2.14 -12.42 23.29
CA ALA A 147 -2.10 -11.22 22.51
C ALA A 147 -3.48 -10.58 22.57
N VAL A 148 -3.58 -9.44 23.24
CA VAL A 148 -4.81 -8.67 23.41
C VAL A 148 -4.81 -7.51 22.44
N VAL A 149 -5.78 -7.49 21.52
CA VAL A 149 -5.95 -6.45 20.49
C VAL A 149 -7.09 -5.55 20.91
N ASN A 150 -6.80 -4.34 21.32
CA ASN A 150 -7.81 -3.33 21.64
C ASN A 150 -8.57 -2.91 20.36
N PRO A 151 -9.86 -2.57 20.45
CA PRO A 151 -10.63 -2.05 19.33
C PRO A 151 -9.96 -0.82 18.69
N PRO A 152 -10.14 -0.59 17.37
CA PRO A 152 -9.59 0.60 16.73
C PRO A 152 -10.33 1.87 17.19
N TYR A 153 -9.66 3.02 17.06
CA TYR A 153 -10.37 4.30 17.10
C TYR A 153 -11.43 4.37 15.99
N PRO A 154 -12.51 5.13 16.21
CA PRO A 154 -13.38 5.53 15.11
C PRO A 154 -12.57 6.17 13.96
N PRO A 155 -13.03 6.06 12.71
CA PRO A 155 -12.36 6.73 11.58
C PRO A 155 -12.11 8.21 11.90
N MET A 156 -10.91 8.70 11.56
CA MET A 156 -10.53 10.09 11.80
C MET A 156 -11.52 11.05 11.11
N THR A 157 -11.86 12.12 11.80
CA THR A 157 -12.60 13.24 11.18
C THR A 157 -11.72 13.97 10.17
N THR A 158 -12.30 14.86 9.38
CA THR A 158 -11.55 15.71 8.45
C THR A 158 -10.53 16.58 9.18
N GLU A 159 -10.93 17.15 10.33
CA GLU A 159 -10.09 18.03 11.17
C GLU A 159 -8.90 17.27 11.78
N GLU A 160 -9.15 16.07 12.30
CA GLU A 160 -8.09 15.19 12.84
C GLU A 160 -7.09 14.78 11.75
N LEU A 161 -7.60 14.46 10.55
CA LEU A 161 -6.76 14.08 9.43
C LEU A 161 -5.96 15.29 8.90
N ASP A 162 -6.58 16.45 8.77
CA ASP A 162 -5.92 17.68 8.36
C ASP A 162 -4.79 18.07 9.32
N ALA A 163 -5.02 17.96 10.64
CA ALA A 163 -4.01 18.21 11.65
C ALA A 163 -2.77 17.32 11.46
N SER A 164 -2.97 16.05 11.08
CA SER A 164 -1.86 15.13 10.80
C SER A 164 -1.07 15.52 9.55
N PHE A 165 -1.73 16.06 8.51
CA PHE A 165 -1.08 16.51 7.28
C PHE A 165 -0.49 17.93 7.37
N ASP A 166 -0.93 18.73 8.34
CA ASP A 166 -0.39 20.07 8.59
C ASP A 166 0.93 20.08 9.40
N LEU A 167 1.35 18.92 9.92
CA LEU A 167 2.66 18.79 10.57
C LEU A 167 3.78 19.29 9.64
N PRO A 168 4.89 19.81 10.19
CA PRO A 168 5.94 20.48 9.42
C PRO A 168 6.83 19.50 8.62
N TYR A 169 6.23 18.68 7.77
CA TYR A 169 6.96 17.79 6.89
C TYR A 169 7.76 18.56 5.86
N THR A 170 9.04 18.20 5.70
CA THR A 170 9.94 18.85 4.75
C THR A 170 9.66 18.48 3.29
N ARG A 171 9.06 17.33 3.03
CA ARG A 171 8.88 16.72 1.70
C ARG A 171 10.18 16.43 0.93
N TYR A 172 11.31 16.42 1.61
CA TYR A 172 12.62 16.10 1.04
C TYR A 172 13.21 14.83 1.64
N PRO A 173 14.11 14.15 0.90
CA PRO A 173 14.88 13.05 1.46
C PRO A 173 15.74 13.51 2.63
N HIS A 174 16.03 12.58 3.54
CA HIS A 174 16.94 12.83 4.64
C HIS A 174 18.30 13.33 4.13
N PRO A 175 18.97 14.33 4.79
CA PRO A 175 20.22 14.94 4.34
C PRO A 175 21.36 13.97 4.02
N LYS A 176 21.39 12.77 4.66
CA LYS A 176 22.37 11.71 4.34
C LYS A 176 22.34 11.22 2.89
N TYR A 177 21.25 11.49 2.17
CA TYR A 177 21.09 11.12 0.75
C TYR A 177 21.42 12.28 -0.20
N LYS A 178 21.98 13.39 0.30
CA LYS A 178 22.40 14.51 -0.54
C LYS A 178 23.33 14.01 -1.68
N GLY A 179 22.99 14.38 -2.90
CA GLY A 179 23.73 13.94 -4.10
C GLY A 179 23.44 12.52 -4.57
N LYS A 180 22.50 11.80 -3.92
CA LYS A 180 22.05 10.46 -4.35
C LYS A 180 20.62 10.52 -4.88
N THR A 181 20.37 9.92 -6.03
CA THR A 181 19.01 9.78 -6.57
C THR A 181 18.30 8.63 -5.86
N ILE A 182 17.10 8.89 -5.32
CA ILE A 182 16.21 7.88 -4.77
C ILE A 182 15.04 7.71 -5.76
N PRO A 183 14.99 6.61 -6.55
CA PRO A 183 13.98 6.43 -7.59
C PRO A 183 12.54 6.57 -7.08
N ALA A 184 12.24 6.00 -5.92
CA ALA A 184 10.91 6.10 -5.32
C ALA A 184 10.52 7.55 -5.01
N PHE A 185 11.45 8.36 -4.49
CA PHE A 185 11.21 9.78 -4.23
C PHE A 185 10.92 10.54 -5.53
N GLU A 186 11.71 10.30 -6.57
CA GLU A 186 11.50 10.95 -7.88
C GLU A 186 10.11 10.67 -8.46
N MET A 187 9.56 9.48 -8.23
CA MET A 187 8.23 9.10 -8.68
C MET A 187 7.10 9.83 -7.95
N ILE A 188 7.26 10.07 -6.63
CA ILE A 188 6.17 10.53 -5.76
C ILE A 188 6.30 11.97 -5.26
N LYS A 189 7.45 12.62 -5.44
CA LYS A 189 7.72 13.95 -4.85
C LYS A 189 6.69 15.03 -5.15
N PHE A 190 5.99 14.92 -6.28
CA PHE A 190 4.93 15.83 -6.71
C PHE A 190 3.54 15.20 -6.64
N SER A 191 3.34 14.22 -5.77
CA SER A 191 2.03 13.63 -5.48
C SER A 191 1.42 14.22 -4.21
N VAL A 192 0.09 14.25 -4.16
CA VAL A 192 -0.69 14.70 -3.01
C VAL A 192 -1.76 13.66 -2.70
N ASN A 193 -1.72 13.13 -1.47
CA ASN A 193 -2.73 12.21 -0.98
C ASN A 193 -3.93 13.01 -0.43
N ILE A 194 -5.15 12.67 -0.85
CA ILE A 194 -6.36 13.41 -0.50
C ILE A 194 -7.27 12.70 0.51
N HIS A 195 -7.12 11.38 0.68
CA HIS A 195 -7.91 10.59 1.63
C HIS A 195 -7.17 9.33 2.06
N ARG A 196 -7.63 8.72 3.14
CA ARG A 196 -7.23 7.41 3.63
C ARG A 196 -8.41 6.44 3.62
N GLY A 197 -8.12 5.14 3.69
CA GLY A 197 -9.10 4.07 3.67
C GLY A 197 -9.48 3.62 2.26
N CYS A 198 -10.05 2.42 2.17
CA CYS A 198 -10.54 1.84 0.92
C CYS A 198 -11.62 0.81 1.20
N PHE A 199 -12.84 1.06 0.74
CA PHE A 199 -13.95 0.12 0.90
C PHE A 199 -14.01 -0.95 -0.22
N GLY A 200 -12.96 -1.04 -1.03
CA GLY A 200 -12.86 -2.04 -2.09
C GLY A 200 -12.84 -3.48 -1.57
N GLY A 201 -12.15 -3.72 -0.46
CA GLY A 201 -12.12 -5.01 0.22
C GLY A 201 -11.56 -6.15 -0.64
N CYS A 202 -10.68 -5.87 -1.62
CA CYS A 202 -10.05 -6.88 -2.44
C CYS A 202 -9.33 -7.91 -1.56
N ALA A 203 -9.55 -9.20 -1.82
CA ALA A 203 -9.13 -10.29 -0.95
C ALA A 203 -7.62 -10.40 -0.71
N PHE A 204 -6.81 -9.86 -1.62
CA PHE A 204 -5.35 -9.88 -1.59
C PHE A 204 -4.70 -8.58 -1.09
N CYS A 205 -5.51 -7.53 -0.80
CA CYS A 205 -4.99 -6.18 -0.58
C CYS A 205 -4.92 -5.83 0.91
N THR A 206 -3.78 -5.33 1.35
CA THR A 206 -3.56 -4.91 2.75
C THR A 206 -4.07 -3.52 3.09
N ILE A 207 -4.50 -2.73 2.11
CA ILE A 207 -4.92 -1.34 2.35
C ILE A 207 -6.10 -1.30 3.32
N SER A 208 -7.14 -2.10 3.11
CA SER A 208 -8.29 -2.15 4.02
C SER A 208 -7.91 -2.65 5.42
N ALA A 209 -6.96 -3.59 5.51
CA ALA A 209 -6.49 -4.14 6.78
C ALA A 209 -5.62 -3.15 7.58
N HIS A 210 -4.94 -2.22 6.90
CA HIS A 210 -4.07 -1.22 7.54
C HIS A 210 -4.74 0.14 7.70
N GLN A 211 -5.34 0.69 6.63
CA GLN A 211 -5.99 2.01 6.67
C GLN A 211 -7.47 1.96 7.04
N GLY A 212 -8.06 0.77 7.07
CA GLY A 212 -9.48 0.56 7.30
C GLY A 212 -10.34 0.67 6.05
N LYS A 213 -11.60 0.24 6.19
CA LYS A 213 -12.62 0.28 5.14
C LYS A 213 -13.22 1.67 4.96
N PHE A 214 -13.31 2.44 6.03
CA PHE A 214 -14.00 3.73 6.01
C PHE A 214 -13.08 4.83 5.46
N ILE A 215 -13.64 5.66 4.58
CA ILE A 215 -12.90 6.75 3.98
C ILE A 215 -12.85 7.94 4.94
N SER A 216 -11.65 8.41 5.24
CA SER A 216 -11.36 9.67 5.92
C SER A 216 -10.75 10.64 4.92
N CYS A 217 -11.39 11.79 4.72
CA CYS A 217 -11.00 12.77 3.72
C CYS A 217 -10.30 13.97 4.35
N ARG A 218 -9.32 14.50 3.66
CA ARG A 218 -8.78 15.84 3.96
C ARG A 218 -9.73 16.91 3.45
N SER A 219 -9.73 18.08 4.08
CA SER A 219 -10.45 19.24 3.56
C SER A 219 -9.82 19.75 2.25
N LYS A 220 -10.64 20.42 1.45
CA LYS A 220 -10.17 21.10 0.22
C LYS A 220 -9.06 22.11 0.55
N GLU A 221 -9.24 22.88 1.60
CA GLU A 221 -8.32 23.91 2.07
C GLU A 221 -6.95 23.32 2.45
N ASN A 222 -6.94 22.19 3.15
CA ASN A 222 -5.73 21.48 3.53
C ASN A 222 -4.98 20.95 2.30
N ILE A 223 -5.70 20.33 1.36
CA ILE A 223 -5.15 19.85 0.08
C ILE A 223 -4.52 21.00 -0.71
N LEU A 224 -5.24 22.13 -0.85
CA LEU A 224 -4.74 23.30 -1.58
C LEU A 224 -3.51 23.93 -0.91
N ARG A 225 -3.42 23.92 0.43
CA ARG A 225 -2.20 24.35 1.15
C ARG A 225 -0.99 23.49 0.77
N GLU A 226 -1.16 22.18 0.73
CA GLU A 226 -0.09 21.27 0.35
C GLU A 226 0.31 21.41 -1.13
N VAL A 227 -0.66 21.54 -2.04
CA VAL A 227 -0.39 21.80 -3.46
C VAL A 227 0.43 23.08 -3.65
N ARG A 228 0.12 24.15 -2.91
CA ARG A 228 0.93 25.38 -2.94
C ARG A 228 2.37 25.15 -2.49
N LYS A 229 2.61 24.30 -1.48
CA LYS A 229 3.97 23.89 -1.08
C LYS A 229 4.67 23.11 -2.21
N VAL A 230 3.96 22.21 -2.89
CA VAL A 230 4.51 21.44 -4.02
C VAL A 230 4.87 22.34 -5.20
N ILE A 231 4.06 23.34 -5.52
CA ILE A 231 4.35 24.33 -6.58
C ILE A 231 5.70 25.03 -6.35
N GLN A 232 6.06 25.28 -5.09
CA GLN A 232 7.30 25.93 -4.70
C GLN A 232 8.53 24.99 -4.65
N MET A 233 8.31 23.68 -4.82
CA MET A 233 9.42 22.72 -4.77
C MET A 233 10.36 22.85 -5.98
N PRO A 234 11.67 22.72 -5.79
CA PRO A 234 12.64 22.71 -6.89
C PRO A 234 12.32 21.66 -7.95
N GLY A 235 12.36 22.09 -9.20
CA GLY A 235 12.12 21.20 -10.35
C GLY A 235 10.65 20.91 -10.65
N PHE A 236 9.69 21.52 -9.93
CA PHE A 236 8.28 21.45 -10.29
C PHE A 236 8.03 22.21 -11.61
N LYS A 237 7.35 21.56 -12.54
CA LYS A 237 7.11 22.08 -13.90
C LYS A 237 5.63 22.34 -14.20
N GLY A 238 4.80 22.36 -13.14
CA GLY A 238 3.36 22.55 -13.26
C GLY A 238 2.54 21.26 -13.35
N TYR A 239 3.15 20.09 -13.11
CA TYR A 239 2.50 18.80 -13.23
C TYR A 239 2.50 18.06 -11.90
N LEU A 240 1.30 17.83 -11.31
CA LEU A 240 1.16 16.89 -10.21
C LEU A 240 1.16 15.47 -10.79
N SER A 241 1.99 14.59 -10.22
CA SER A 241 2.12 13.21 -10.70
C SER A 241 0.94 12.32 -10.25
N ASP A 242 0.35 12.64 -9.10
CA ASP A 242 -0.84 11.99 -8.57
C ASP A 242 -1.57 12.94 -7.60
N LEU A 243 -2.84 13.17 -7.84
CA LEU A 243 -3.77 13.81 -6.89
C LEU A 243 -4.83 12.76 -6.55
N GLY A 244 -4.54 11.93 -5.56
CA GLY A 244 -5.33 10.73 -5.34
C GLY A 244 -5.22 10.15 -3.93
N GLY A 245 -5.54 8.88 -3.80
CA GLY A 245 -5.53 8.14 -2.54
C GLY A 245 -5.37 6.65 -2.79
N PRO A 246 -5.68 5.79 -1.80
CA PRO A 246 -5.59 4.33 -1.94
C PRO A 246 -6.40 3.77 -3.11
N SER A 247 -7.47 4.47 -3.50
CA SER A 247 -8.21 4.33 -4.75
C SER A 247 -8.56 5.71 -5.27
N ALA A 248 -8.30 6.01 -6.53
CA ALA A 248 -8.37 7.37 -7.07
C ALA A 248 -9.76 8.02 -6.90
N ASN A 249 -10.84 7.25 -6.99
CA ASN A 249 -12.22 7.75 -7.03
C ASN A 249 -13.09 7.32 -5.84
N MET A 250 -12.55 7.42 -4.62
CA MET A 250 -13.33 7.16 -3.38
C MET A 250 -13.43 8.38 -2.46
N TYR A 251 -12.85 9.51 -2.82
CA TYR A 251 -12.89 10.73 -2.00
C TYR A 251 -14.33 11.20 -1.78
N GLY A 252 -14.69 11.46 -0.54
CA GLY A 252 -16.03 11.92 -0.15
C GLY A 252 -17.10 10.86 -0.11
N MET A 253 -16.81 9.61 -0.46
CA MET A 253 -17.78 8.52 -0.45
C MET A 253 -17.89 7.86 0.93
N HIS A 254 -19.11 7.68 1.41
CA HIS A 254 -19.44 7.06 2.68
C HIS A 254 -20.88 6.52 2.68
N GLY A 255 -21.26 5.77 3.71
CA GLY A 255 -22.66 5.34 3.89
C GLY A 255 -23.57 6.53 4.15
N ARG A 256 -24.69 6.62 3.44
CA ARG A 256 -25.71 7.68 3.62
C ARG A 256 -26.33 7.61 5.01
N ASN A 257 -26.66 6.41 5.46
CA ASN A 257 -27.11 6.12 6.81
C ASN A 257 -25.96 5.47 7.60
N LEU A 258 -25.30 6.24 8.47
CA LEU A 258 -24.17 5.76 9.26
C LEU A 258 -24.58 4.74 10.32
N LYS A 259 -25.81 4.81 10.87
CA LYS A 259 -26.32 3.80 11.82
C LYS A 259 -26.35 2.41 11.19
N ALA A 260 -26.72 2.29 9.92
CA ALA A 260 -26.67 1.04 9.19
C ALA A 260 -25.23 0.52 8.99
N CYS A 261 -24.22 1.38 9.08
CA CYS A 261 -22.82 1.02 8.96
C CYS A 261 -22.17 0.59 10.29
N GLU A 262 -22.78 0.91 11.44
CA GLU A 262 -22.20 0.66 12.78
C GLU A 262 -21.92 -0.82 13.04
N HIS A 263 -22.87 -1.68 12.65
CA HIS A 263 -22.78 -3.14 12.86
C HIS A 263 -22.47 -3.91 11.57
N CYS A 264 -22.10 -3.21 10.48
CA CYS A 264 -21.85 -3.82 9.18
C CYS A 264 -20.54 -4.60 9.20
N LYS A 265 -20.61 -5.93 9.00
CA LYS A 265 -19.44 -6.83 8.93
C LYS A 265 -18.89 -7.00 7.49
N ARG A 266 -19.58 -6.48 6.46
CA ARG A 266 -19.17 -6.68 5.06
C ARG A 266 -17.74 -6.18 4.86
N PRO A 267 -16.85 -7.00 4.28
CA PRO A 267 -15.48 -6.58 4.01
C PRO A 267 -15.36 -5.55 2.87
N SER A 268 -16.40 -5.46 2.02
CA SER A 268 -16.46 -4.54 0.88
C SER A 268 -17.81 -3.85 0.79
N CYS A 269 -17.81 -2.56 0.43
CA CYS A 269 -19.04 -1.83 0.10
C CYS A 269 -19.42 -1.95 -1.37
N ILE A 270 -18.59 -2.61 -2.19
CA ILE A 270 -18.78 -2.71 -3.65
C ILE A 270 -18.72 -4.14 -4.18
N HIS A 271 -18.46 -5.13 -3.32
CA HIS A 271 -18.48 -6.55 -3.70
C HIS A 271 -19.40 -7.34 -2.74
N PRO A 272 -20.18 -8.33 -3.24
CA PRO A 272 -20.39 -8.70 -4.66
C PRO A 272 -21.21 -7.67 -5.44
N GLN A 273 -21.88 -6.78 -4.75
CA GLN A 273 -22.70 -5.69 -5.31
C GLN A 273 -22.42 -4.39 -4.56
N ILE A 274 -22.54 -3.27 -5.25
CA ILE A 274 -22.44 -1.94 -4.64
C ILE A 274 -23.56 -1.80 -3.60
N CYS A 275 -23.17 -1.44 -2.37
CA CYS A 275 -24.09 -1.27 -1.26
C CYS A 275 -25.09 -0.15 -1.55
N PRO A 276 -26.42 -0.41 -1.44
CA PRO A 276 -27.42 0.63 -1.66
C PRO A 276 -27.29 1.84 -0.72
N ASN A 277 -26.67 1.64 0.43
CA ASN A 277 -26.39 2.71 1.40
C ASN A 277 -25.15 3.56 1.04
N LEU A 278 -24.36 3.16 0.03
CA LEU A 278 -23.14 3.90 -0.35
C LEU A 278 -23.52 5.15 -1.15
N ASN A 279 -23.00 6.31 -0.72
CA ASN A 279 -22.97 7.50 -1.56
C ASN A 279 -21.89 7.33 -2.63
N THR A 280 -22.27 7.32 -3.90
CA THR A 280 -21.37 7.12 -5.05
C THR A 280 -21.10 8.41 -5.83
N SER A 281 -21.52 9.58 -5.32
CA SER A 281 -21.29 10.88 -5.98
C SER A 281 -19.78 11.20 -6.04
N HIS A 282 -19.33 11.61 -7.22
CA HIS A 282 -17.98 12.11 -7.46
C HIS A 282 -17.87 13.64 -7.35
N GLN A 283 -18.96 14.35 -7.00
CA GLN A 283 -18.99 15.83 -7.00
C GLN A 283 -17.88 16.44 -6.14
N LYS A 284 -17.70 15.94 -4.90
CA LYS A 284 -16.63 16.44 -4.02
C LYS A 284 -15.23 16.25 -4.60
N LEU A 285 -15.02 15.19 -5.37
CA LEU A 285 -13.75 14.92 -6.04
C LEU A 285 -13.53 15.87 -7.23
N LEU A 286 -14.56 16.13 -8.03
CA LEU A 286 -14.54 17.15 -9.09
C LEU A 286 -14.20 18.54 -8.52
N ASP A 287 -14.82 18.91 -7.39
CA ASP A 287 -14.56 20.20 -6.72
C ASP A 287 -13.08 20.34 -6.29
N ILE A 288 -12.41 19.23 -5.93
CA ILE A 288 -10.97 19.22 -5.62
C ILE A 288 -10.15 19.44 -6.90
N TYR A 289 -10.45 18.70 -7.98
CA TYR A 289 -9.70 18.83 -9.23
C TYR A 289 -9.83 20.23 -9.82
N HIS A 290 -11.05 20.77 -9.90
CA HIS A 290 -11.29 22.13 -10.39
C HIS A 290 -10.54 23.18 -9.54
N ALA A 291 -10.55 23.05 -8.21
CA ALA A 291 -9.86 23.98 -7.33
C ALA A 291 -8.33 23.89 -7.46
N VAL A 292 -7.79 22.69 -7.63
CA VAL A 292 -6.34 22.48 -7.81
C VAL A 292 -5.88 22.99 -9.18
N ASP A 293 -6.62 22.67 -10.25
CA ASP A 293 -6.25 23.05 -11.61
C ASP A 293 -6.37 24.59 -11.83
N ALA A 294 -7.18 25.27 -11.02
CA ALA A 294 -7.28 26.74 -11.01
C ALA A 294 -6.11 27.45 -10.31
N LEU A 295 -5.23 26.70 -9.59
CA LEU A 295 -4.11 27.34 -8.89
C LEU A 295 -3.04 27.85 -9.88
N PRO A 296 -2.56 29.08 -9.72
CA PRO A 296 -1.39 29.57 -10.47
C PRO A 296 -0.19 28.64 -10.29
N GLY A 297 0.42 28.21 -11.39
CA GLY A 297 1.55 27.28 -11.39
C GLY A 297 1.18 25.82 -11.64
N ILE A 298 -0.09 25.46 -11.62
CA ILE A 298 -0.57 24.14 -12.07
C ILE A 298 -0.91 24.22 -13.56
N LYS A 299 -0.36 23.29 -14.33
CA LYS A 299 -0.71 23.05 -15.73
C LYS A 299 -1.64 21.89 -15.90
N LYS A 300 -1.38 20.81 -15.14
CA LYS A 300 -2.23 19.60 -15.06
C LYS A 300 -2.02 18.88 -13.75
N SER A 301 -3.10 18.31 -13.22
CA SER A 301 -3.08 17.33 -12.15
C SER A 301 -3.37 15.95 -12.74
N PHE A 302 -2.42 15.01 -12.60
CA PHE A 302 -2.60 13.66 -13.09
C PHE A 302 -3.11 12.73 -11.97
N ILE A 303 -3.68 11.59 -12.39
CA ILE A 303 -4.06 10.48 -11.53
C ILE A 303 -3.11 9.32 -11.84
N GLY A 304 -2.27 9.01 -10.87
CA GLY A 304 -1.36 7.85 -10.88
C GLY A 304 -1.91 6.65 -10.12
N SER A 305 -2.87 6.89 -9.24
CA SER A 305 -3.57 5.89 -8.43
C SER A 305 -4.56 5.07 -9.27
N GLY A 306 -4.85 3.84 -8.83
CA GLY A 306 -5.80 2.96 -9.53
C GLY A 306 -7.24 3.46 -9.44
N VAL A 307 -7.94 3.40 -10.55
CA VAL A 307 -9.35 3.83 -10.67
C VAL A 307 -10.28 2.63 -10.53
N ARG A 308 -11.35 2.78 -9.74
CA ARG A 308 -12.43 1.81 -9.62
C ARG A 308 -13.47 2.07 -10.71
N TYR A 309 -13.29 1.40 -11.85
CA TYR A 309 -14.20 1.54 -13.00
C TYR A 309 -15.60 0.99 -12.76
N ASP A 310 -15.77 0.08 -11.80
CA ASP A 310 -17.07 -0.39 -11.35
C ASP A 310 -17.90 0.74 -10.72
N LEU A 311 -17.29 1.66 -9.98
CA LEU A 311 -17.95 2.88 -9.49
C LEU A 311 -18.28 3.86 -10.63
N LEU A 312 -17.41 3.98 -11.63
CA LEU A 312 -17.65 4.84 -12.80
C LEU A 312 -18.84 4.37 -13.66
N LEU A 313 -19.05 3.06 -13.69
CA LEU A 313 -20.13 2.43 -14.45
C LEU A 313 -21.42 2.27 -13.67
N HIS A 314 -21.39 2.50 -12.35
CA HIS A 314 -22.56 2.36 -11.50
C HIS A 314 -23.59 3.45 -11.80
N ARG A 315 -24.86 3.04 -11.89
CA ARG A 315 -26.01 3.93 -11.97
C ARG A 315 -26.99 3.52 -10.87
N GLY A 316 -27.14 4.40 -9.91
CA GLY A 316 -28.07 4.24 -8.79
C GLY A 316 -29.37 5.00 -9.01
N LYS A 317 -30.19 5.12 -7.94
CA LYS A 317 -31.42 5.91 -7.93
C LYS A 317 -31.18 7.42 -7.81
N ASP A 318 -29.99 7.84 -7.48
CA ASP A 318 -29.59 9.22 -7.26
C ASP A 318 -29.05 9.80 -8.57
N GLU A 319 -29.88 10.57 -9.24
CA GLU A 319 -29.57 11.16 -10.55
C GLU A 319 -28.43 12.20 -10.49
N GLU A 320 -28.29 12.90 -9.36
CA GLU A 320 -27.17 13.84 -9.17
C GLU A 320 -25.86 13.09 -9.06
N ALA A 321 -25.83 12.00 -8.28
CA ALA A 321 -24.66 11.13 -8.21
C ALA A 321 -24.33 10.50 -9.58
N ASN A 322 -25.34 10.11 -10.36
CA ASN A 322 -25.14 9.57 -11.71
C ASN A 322 -24.51 10.64 -12.64
N ARG A 323 -25.02 11.88 -12.63
CA ARG A 323 -24.47 12.98 -13.43
C ARG A 323 -23.02 13.30 -13.04
N SER A 324 -22.74 13.44 -11.73
CA SER A 324 -21.39 13.72 -11.26
C SER A 324 -20.40 12.60 -11.63
N THR A 325 -20.86 11.35 -11.70
CA THR A 325 -20.06 10.20 -12.12
C THR A 325 -19.74 10.24 -13.62
N GLU A 326 -20.69 10.65 -14.45
CA GLU A 326 -20.47 10.82 -15.90
C GLU A 326 -19.49 11.97 -16.18
N GLU A 327 -19.69 13.11 -15.52
CA GLU A 327 -18.80 14.27 -15.60
C GLU A 327 -17.39 13.89 -15.17
N TYR A 328 -17.25 13.27 -14.02
CA TYR A 328 -15.94 12.81 -13.53
C TYR A 328 -15.27 11.83 -14.50
N THR A 329 -16.03 10.90 -15.07
CA THR A 329 -15.48 9.91 -16.03
C THR A 329 -14.92 10.62 -17.26
N ARG A 330 -15.62 11.61 -17.80
CA ARG A 330 -15.15 12.39 -18.95
C ARG A 330 -13.93 13.26 -18.58
N GLU A 331 -14.00 13.97 -17.46
CA GLU A 331 -12.92 14.82 -16.98
C GLU A 331 -11.65 14.01 -16.67
N LEU A 332 -11.79 12.88 -15.99
CA LEU A 332 -10.67 11.95 -15.75
C LEU A 332 -9.91 11.64 -17.04
N ILE A 333 -10.64 11.20 -18.08
CA ILE A 333 -10.04 10.75 -19.33
C ILE A 333 -9.45 11.94 -20.10
N THR A 334 -10.15 13.07 -20.16
CA THR A 334 -9.73 14.22 -20.98
C THR A 334 -8.63 15.07 -20.35
N ARG A 335 -8.58 15.14 -19.00
CA ARG A 335 -7.70 16.07 -18.30
C ARG A 335 -6.63 15.42 -17.43
N HIS A 336 -6.96 14.29 -16.76
CA HIS A 336 -6.15 13.75 -15.68
C HIS A 336 -5.35 12.48 -16.04
N VAL A 337 -5.50 11.96 -17.26
CA VAL A 337 -4.66 10.87 -17.78
C VAL A 337 -3.45 11.43 -18.49
N SER A 338 -2.26 10.95 -18.09
CA SER A 338 -0.96 11.38 -18.68
C SER A 338 -0.57 10.62 -19.96
N GLY A 339 -1.56 10.08 -20.68
CA GLY A 339 -1.39 9.21 -21.86
C GLY A 339 -1.59 7.72 -21.55
N ARG A 340 -1.43 7.28 -20.31
CA ARG A 340 -1.57 5.87 -19.89
C ARG A 340 -2.40 5.77 -18.61
N LEU A 341 -3.59 5.17 -18.71
CA LEU A 341 -4.47 4.95 -17.56
C LEU A 341 -4.28 3.53 -17.03
N LYS A 342 -3.85 3.44 -15.77
CA LYS A 342 -3.73 2.17 -15.06
C LYS A 342 -5.07 1.73 -14.52
N VAL A 343 -5.48 0.53 -14.85
CA VAL A 343 -6.68 -0.12 -14.31
C VAL A 343 -6.36 -1.54 -13.88
N ALA A 344 -7.08 -2.04 -12.91
CA ALA A 344 -6.78 -3.31 -12.26
C ALA A 344 -7.97 -4.29 -12.38
N PRO A 345 -8.21 -4.92 -13.55
CA PRO A 345 -9.16 -6.01 -13.67
C PRO A 345 -8.71 -7.24 -12.87
N GLU A 346 -7.42 -7.48 -12.75
CA GLU A 346 -6.70 -8.53 -12.03
C GLU A 346 -6.82 -9.92 -12.67
N HIS A 347 -7.97 -10.29 -13.20
CA HIS A 347 -8.23 -11.55 -13.90
C HIS A 347 -9.40 -11.40 -14.88
N THR A 348 -9.66 -12.45 -15.67
CA THR A 348 -10.80 -12.51 -16.60
C THR A 348 -11.85 -13.52 -16.18
N CYS A 349 -11.46 -14.60 -15.48
CA CYS A 349 -12.36 -15.70 -15.09
C CYS A 349 -13.27 -15.32 -13.91
N PRO A 350 -14.61 -15.54 -14.02
CA PRO A 350 -15.57 -15.08 -13.02
C PRO A 350 -15.32 -15.62 -11.61
N HIS A 351 -15.00 -16.94 -11.46
CA HIS A 351 -14.78 -17.53 -10.14
C HIS A 351 -13.51 -17.01 -9.47
N VAL A 352 -12.44 -16.75 -10.24
CA VAL A 352 -11.20 -16.15 -9.72
C VAL A 352 -11.46 -14.71 -9.28
N LEU A 353 -12.19 -13.93 -10.09
CA LEU A 353 -12.60 -12.56 -9.76
C LEU A 353 -13.48 -12.50 -8.51
N TYR A 354 -14.38 -13.47 -8.33
CA TYR A 354 -15.20 -13.57 -7.14
C TYR A 354 -14.36 -13.78 -5.88
N LEU A 355 -13.41 -14.73 -5.91
CA LEU A 355 -12.46 -14.96 -4.81
C LEU A 355 -11.53 -13.77 -4.55
N MET A 356 -11.17 -13.04 -5.59
CA MET A 356 -10.41 -11.78 -5.48
C MET A 356 -11.25 -10.61 -4.93
N ARG A 357 -12.57 -10.76 -4.86
CA ARG A 357 -13.54 -9.68 -4.57
C ARG A 357 -13.42 -8.52 -5.57
N LYS A 358 -13.27 -8.88 -6.85
CA LYS A 358 -13.20 -7.94 -7.97
C LYS A 358 -14.49 -7.98 -8.78
N PRO A 359 -14.82 -6.91 -9.52
CA PRO A 359 -15.99 -6.90 -10.40
C PRO A 359 -15.82 -7.86 -11.58
N SER A 360 -16.95 -8.25 -12.21
CA SER A 360 -16.93 -9.01 -13.45
C SER A 360 -16.09 -8.32 -14.53
N PHE A 361 -15.41 -9.10 -15.35
CA PHE A 361 -14.62 -8.60 -16.47
C PHE A 361 -15.49 -7.91 -17.55
N ASP A 362 -16.79 -8.19 -17.60
CA ASP A 362 -17.73 -7.47 -18.46
C ASP A 362 -17.76 -5.95 -18.21
N LEU A 363 -17.54 -5.57 -16.94
CA LEU A 363 -17.43 -4.14 -16.61
C LEU A 363 -16.14 -3.53 -17.19
N PHE A 364 -15.08 -4.31 -17.32
CA PHE A 364 -13.86 -3.84 -17.97
C PHE A 364 -14.10 -3.58 -19.47
N TYR A 365 -14.80 -4.48 -20.20
CA TYR A 365 -15.17 -4.23 -21.59
C TYR A 365 -16.01 -2.96 -21.76
N ARG A 366 -17.00 -2.77 -20.88
CA ARG A 366 -17.83 -1.55 -20.90
C ARG A 366 -17.03 -0.30 -20.63
N PHE A 367 -16.13 -0.33 -19.65
CA PHE A 367 -15.24 0.80 -19.34
C PHE A 367 -14.30 1.09 -20.52
N LYS A 368 -13.68 0.06 -21.10
CA LYS A 368 -12.82 0.21 -22.28
C LYS A 368 -13.57 0.86 -23.45
N ALA A 369 -14.79 0.44 -23.72
CA ALA A 369 -15.61 1.05 -24.77
C ALA A 369 -15.88 2.55 -24.55
N ILE A 370 -16.15 2.97 -23.30
CA ILE A 370 -16.31 4.38 -22.93
C ILE A 370 -14.98 5.13 -23.10
N PHE A 371 -13.88 4.56 -22.62
CA PHE A 371 -12.55 5.15 -22.73
C PHE A 371 -12.17 5.37 -24.20
N ASP A 372 -12.32 4.35 -25.05
CA ASP A 372 -12.00 4.42 -26.47
C ASP A 372 -12.90 5.42 -27.23
N ARG A 373 -14.18 5.49 -26.86
CA ARG A 373 -15.11 6.46 -27.42
C ARG A 373 -14.69 7.89 -27.11
N ILE A 374 -14.43 8.21 -25.82
CA ILE A 374 -14.01 9.55 -25.41
C ILE A 374 -12.67 9.93 -26.07
N ASN A 375 -11.73 9.01 -26.16
CA ASN A 375 -10.47 9.26 -26.85
C ASN A 375 -10.67 9.65 -28.32
N ARG A 376 -11.59 8.98 -29.03
CA ARG A 376 -11.92 9.33 -30.43
C ARG A 376 -12.62 10.68 -30.53
N GLU A 377 -13.61 10.94 -29.66
CA GLU A 377 -14.35 12.21 -29.63
C GLU A 377 -13.44 13.42 -29.40
N GLU A 378 -12.44 13.26 -28.51
CA GLU A 378 -11.54 14.34 -28.10
C GLU A 378 -10.18 14.32 -28.85
N GLY A 379 -10.00 13.43 -29.84
CA GLY A 379 -8.75 13.31 -30.59
C GLY A 379 -7.53 12.93 -29.75
N LEU A 380 -7.74 12.18 -28.65
CA LEU A 380 -6.68 11.76 -27.73
C LEU A 380 -6.05 10.44 -28.18
N ASN A 381 -4.76 10.28 -27.87
CA ASN A 381 -4.01 9.05 -28.11
C ASN A 381 -3.54 8.46 -26.76
N GLN A 382 -4.49 7.95 -25.99
CA GLN A 382 -4.21 7.37 -24.67
C GLN A 382 -4.41 5.86 -24.69
N GLN A 383 -3.79 5.17 -23.74
CA GLN A 383 -3.84 3.71 -23.61
C GLN A 383 -4.31 3.29 -22.21
N ILE A 384 -5.08 2.22 -22.15
CA ILE A 384 -5.35 1.49 -20.90
C ILE A 384 -4.19 0.51 -20.68
N ILE A 385 -3.66 0.52 -19.45
CA ILE A 385 -2.66 -0.44 -19.00
C ILE A 385 -3.30 -1.32 -17.93
N PRO A 386 -3.75 -2.53 -18.29
CA PRO A 386 -4.39 -3.43 -17.36
C PRO A 386 -3.36 -4.16 -16.49
N TYR A 387 -3.70 -4.32 -15.20
CA TYR A 387 -2.97 -5.15 -14.25
C TYR A 387 -3.62 -6.53 -14.15
N PHE A 388 -2.79 -7.58 -14.14
CA PHE A 388 -3.24 -8.96 -13.97
C PHE A 388 -2.39 -9.72 -12.96
N ILE A 389 -3.04 -10.65 -12.24
CA ILE A 389 -2.41 -11.49 -11.22
C ILE A 389 -2.63 -12.95 -11.59
N SER A 390 -1.53 -13.72 -11.67
CA SER A 390 -1.56 -15.18 -11.75
C SER A 390 -1.42 -15.82 -10.38
N SER A 391 -1.68 -17.11 -10.28
CA SER A 391 -1.45 -17.92 -9.07
C SER A 391 -2.21 -17.46 -7.83
N HIS A 392 -3.28 -16.67 -8.00
CA HIS A 392 -4.20 -16.35 -6.91
C HIS A 392 -4.93 -17.62 -6.44
N PRO A 393 -5.29 -17.78 -5.15
CA PRO A 393 -6.16 -18.87 -4.72
C PRO A 393 -7.39 -19.01 -5.61
N GLY A 394 -7.68 -20.24 -6.04
CA GLY A 394 -8.74 -20.58 -6.98
C GLY A 394 -8.38 -20.44 -8.46
N CYS A 395 -7.19 -19.93 -8.80
CA CYS A 395 -6.75 -19.81 -10.19
C CYS A 395 -6.01 -21.07 -10.64
N HIS A 396 -6.51 -21.70 -11.71
CA HIS A 396 -5.89 -22.83 -12.39
C HIS A 396 -5.17 -22.40 -13.67
N ALA A 397 -4.42 -23.33 -14.27
CA ALA A 397 -3.71 -23.06 -15.52
C ALA A 397 -4.67 -22.80 -16.69
N GLU A 398 -5.83 -23.47 -16.68
CA GLU A 398 -6.92 -23.29 -17.63
C GLU A 398 -7.47 -21.86 -17.61
N ASP A 399 -7.59 -21.25 -16.43
CA ASP A 399 -8.06 -19.88 -16.25
C ASP A 399 -7.07 -18.88 -16.86
N MET A 400 -5.78 -19.16 -16.72
CA MET A 400 -4.73 -18.36 -17.33
C MET A 400 -4.66 -18.51 -18.85
N ALA A 401 -4.99 -19.69 -19.35
CA ALA A 401 -5.12 -19.93 -20.79
C ALA A 401 -6.27 -19.10 -21.38
N GLU A 402 -7.44 -19.08 -20.73
CA GLU A 402 -8.56 -18.21 -21.11
C GLU A 402 -8.16 -16.72 -21.07
N LEU A 403 -7.45 -16.30 -20.01
CA LEU A 403 -6.97 -14.93 -19.89
C LEU A 403 -6.04 -14.56 -21.08
N ALA A 404 -5.13 -15.47 -21.46
CA ALA A 404 -4.26 -15.25 -22.61
C ALA A 404 -5.06 -15.05 -23.91
N ALA A 405 -6.07 -15.88 -24.16
CA ALA A 405 -6.93 -15.79 -25.32
C ALA A 405 -7.71 -14.45 -25.33
N ILE A 406 -8.30 -14.06 -24.20
CA ILE A 406 -9.03 -12.78 -24.07
C ILE A 406 -8.10 -11.58 -24.27
N THR A 407 -6.89 -11.61 -23.69
CA THR A 407 -5.93 -10.51 -23.86
C THR A 407 -5.40 -10.40 -25.28
N LYS A 408 -5.31 -11.52 -26.02
CA LYS A 408 -5.01 -11.52 -27.45
C LYS A 408 -6.11 -10.85 -28.26
N ASP A 409 -7.37 -11.21 -28.00
CA ASP A 409 -8.51 -10.61 -28.72
C ASP A 409 -8.64 -9.10 -28.47
N LEU A 410 -8.22 -8.63 -27.31
CA LEU A 410 -8.17 -7.22 -26.94
C LEU A 410 -6.90 -6.50 -27.43
N ASP A 411 -5.98 -7.22 -28.08
CA ASP A 411 -4.67 -6.72 -28.54
C ASP A 411 -3.82 -6.14 -27.38
N PHE A 412 -3.88 -6.77 -26.21
CA PHE A 412 -3.06 -6.38 -25.06
C PHE A 412 -1.76 -7.20 -24.99
N HIS A 413 -0.63 -6.56 -25.22
CA HIS A 413 0.68 -7.05 -24.80
C HIS A 413 0.92 -6.62 -23.37
N LEU A 414 0.79 -7.55 -22.43
CA LEU A 414 0.75 -7.24 -21.01
C LEU A 414 2.11 -6.77 -20.48
N GLU A 415 2.12 -5.65 -19.76
CA GLU A 415 3.30 -5.07 -19.14
C GLU A 415 3.26 -5.15 -17.60
N GLN A 416 2.05 -5.08 -17.04
CA GLN A 416 1.83 -5.03 -15.60
C GLN A 416 1.21 -6.34 -15.11
N VAL A 417 2.06 -7.31 -14.86
CA VAL A 417 1.69 -8.66 -14.42
C VAL A 417 2.51 -9.07 -13.21
N GLN A 418 1.88 -9.82 -12.32
CA GLN A 418 2.55 -10.37 -11.14
C GLN A 418 1.97 -11.71 -10.74
N ASP A 419 2.78 -12.55 -10.11
CA ASP A 419 2.29 -13.73 -9.40
C ASP A 419 1.79 -13.32 -8.04
N PHE A 420 0.69 -13.92 -7.61
CA PHE A 420 0.20 -13.72 -6.24
C PHE A 420 1.30 -14.04 -5.23
N THR A 421 1.60 -13.08 -4.39
CA THR A 421 2.54 -13.24 -3.28
C THR A 421 1.76 -13.07 -1.97
N PRO A 422 1.63 -14.14 -1.18
CA PRO A 422 0.94 -14.08 0.10
C PRO A 422 1.47 -12.97 1.00
N THR A 423 0.56 -12.12 1.45
CA THR A 423 0.85 -11.03 2.39
C THR A 423 0.00 -11.22 3.64
N PRO A 424 0.58 -11.21 4.85
CA PRO A 424 -0.18 -11.42 6.08
C PRO A 424 -1.43 -10.53 6.19
N MET A 425 -2.45 -10.98 6.90
CA MET A 425 -3.72 -10.27 7.13
C MET A 425 -4.54 -10.01 5.86
N THR A 426 -4.48 -10.91 4.89
CA THR A 426 -5.37 -10.90 3.72
C THR A 426 -6.08 -12.24 3.56
N VAL A 427 -7.35 -12.22 3.13
CA VAL A 427 -8.15 -13.43 2.87
C VAL A 427 -7.44 -14.38 1.91
N SER A 428 -6.87 -13.83 0.83
CA SER A 428 -6.16 -14.64 -0.16
C SER A 428 -4.94 -15.34 0.41
N THR A 429 -4.24 -14.74 1.37
CA THR A 429 -3.10 -15.37 2.05
C THR A 429 -3.56 -16.54 2.93
N GLU A 430 -4.65 -16.34 3.66
CA GLU A 430 -5.21 -17.41 4.49
C GLU A 430 -5.73 -18.56 3.64
N ALA A 431 -6.47 -18.29 2.55
CA ALA A 431 -6.90 -19.30 1.60
C ALA A 431 -5.70 -20.03 0.96
N TRP A 432 -4.64 -19.30 0.61
CA TRP A 432 -3.42 -19.88 0.03
C TRP A 432 -2.70 -20.81 1.01
N TYR A 433 -2.56 -20.38 2.26
CA TYR A 433 -1.87 -21.17 3.29
C TYR A 433 -2.69 -22.35 3.76
N THR A 434 -3.94 -22.10 4.16
CA THR A 434 -4.80 -23.10 4.78
C THR A 434 -5.36 -24.09 3.77
N GLY A 435 -5.60 -23.65 2.53
CA GLY A 435 -6.32 -24.41 1.50
C GLY A 435 -7.84 -24.32 1.63
N TYR A 436 -8.35 -23.40 2.45
CA TYR A 436 -9.78 -23.20 2.69
C TYR A 436 -10.16 -21.73 2.55
N ASP A 437 -11.36 -21.47 2.03
CA ASP A 437 -11.95 -20.13 2.11
C ASP A 437 -12.30 -19.83 3.58
N PRO A 438 -11.83 -18.71 4.17
CA PRO A 438 -12.07 -18.38 5.57
C PRO A 438 -13.55 -18.21 5.96
N TYR A 439 -14.43 -17.92 5.00
CA TYR A 439 -15.85 -17.68 5.26
C TYR A 439 -16.72 -18.91 5.10
N THR A 440 -16.42 -19.76 4.12
CA THR A 440 -17.22 -20.96 3.81
C THR A 440 -16.59 -22.24 4.31
N LEU A 441 -15.28 -22.24 4.59
CA LEU A 441 -14.43 -23.38 4.89
C LEU A 441 -14.42 -24.45 3.78
N GLU A 442 -14.83 -24.08 2.58
CA GLU A 442 -14.70 -24.90 1.38
C GLU A 442 -13.25 -24.95 0.91
N PRO A 443 -12.80 -26.09 0.36
CA PRO A 443 -11.46 -26.21 -0.18
C PRO A 443 -11.20 -25.25 -1.32
N VAL A 444 -10.03 -24.60 -1.32
CA VAL A 444 -9.58 -23.69 -2.38
C VAL A 444 -8.20 -24.12 -2.87
N PHE A 445 -8.11 -24.41 -4.17
CA PHE A 445 -6.83 -24.68 -4.82
C PHE A 445 -5.91 -23.47 -4.78
N SER A 446 -4.60 -23.71 -4.66
CA SER A 446 -3.58 -22.66 -4.78
C SER A 446 -2.30 -23.24 -5.38
N ALA A 447 -1.76 -22.60 -6.40
CA ALA A 447 -0.45 -22.93 -6.98
C ALA A 447 0.66 -22.59 -5.97
N LYS A 448 1.28 -23.63 -5.38
CA LYS A 448 2.28 -23.46 -4.29
C LYS A 448 3.70 -23.67 -4.78
N THR A 449 3.89 -24.57 -5.74
CA THR A 449 5.22 -24.87 -6.26
C THR A 449 5.68 -23.87 -7.32
N PRO A 450 7.00 -23.66 -7.46
CA PRO A 450 7.52 -22.83 -8.55
C PRO A 450 7.09 -23.28 -9.95
N SER A 451 6.95 -24.59 -10.17
CA SER A 451 6.48 -25.15 -11.45
C SER A 451 5.02 -24.83 -11.75
N GLU A 452 4.13 -24.92 -10.75
CA GLU A 452 2.72 -24.54 -10.90
C GLU A 452 2.56 -23.05 -11.19
N LYS A 453 3.32 -22.20 -10.46
CA LYS A 453 3.32 -20.76 -10.70
C LYS A 453 3.83 -20.41 -12.09
N LEU A 454 4.90 -21.06 -12.53
CA LEU A 454 5.45 -20.85 -13.88
C LEU A 454 4.48 -21.28 -14.96
N ALA A 455 3.78 -22.43 -14.78
CA ALA A 455 2.76 -22.94 -15.67
C ALA A 455 1.58 -21.97 -15.86
N GLN A 456 1.30 -21.16 -14.85
CA GLN A 456 0.30 -20.08 -14.94
C GLN A 456 0.87 -18.81 -15.55
N ARG A 457 2.03 -18.36 -15.05
CA ARG A 457 2.65 -17.09 -15.44
C ARG A 457 2.97 -16.98 -16.93
N MET A 458 3.39 -18.08 -17.58
CA MET A 458 3.79 -18.06 -19.00
C MET A 458 2.68 -17.58 -19.93
N PHE A 459 1.40 -17.78 -19.57
CA PHE A 459 0.27 -17.35 -20.36
C PHE A 459 0.13 -15.83 -20.51
N PHE A 460 0.70 -15.05 -19.59
CA PHE A 460 0.78 -13.59 -19.77
C PHE A 460 1.58 -13.17 -20.99
N PHE A 461 2.54 -14.02 -21.42
CA PHE A 461 3.51 -13.71 -22.47
C PHE A 461 3.23 -14.52 -23.75
N TRP A 462 1.95 -14.81 -24.03
CA TRP A 462 1.51 -15.58 -25.19
C TRP A 462 2.06 -15.02 -26.51
N TYR A 463 2.37 -13.74 -26.59
CA TYR A 463 2.91 -13.04 -27.76
C TYR A 463 4.44 -13.20 -27.91
N GLN A 464 5.14 -13.69 -26.89
CA GLN A 464 6.59 -13.89 -26.94
C GLN A 464 6.92 -15.21 -27.60
N HIS A 465 7.81 -15.16 -28.58
CA HIS A 465 8.16 -16.33 -29.42
C HIS A 465 8.83 -17.46 -28.61
N ASP A 466 9.64 -17.10 -27.61
CA ASP A 466 10.33 -18.05 -26.71
C ASP A 466 9.38 -18.76 -25.74
N GLN A 467 8.24 -18.17 -25.38
CA GLN A 467 7.24 -18.75 -24.51
C GLN A 467 6.28 -19.71 -25.24
N ARG A 468 6.10 -19.52 -26.55
CA ARG A 468 5.14 -20.26 -27.35
C ARG A 468 5.26 -21.78 -27.23
N PRO A 469 6.46 -22.43 -27.33
CA PRO A 469 6.55 -23.89 -27.24
C PRO A 469 6.12 -24.44 -25.88
N ALA A 470 6.34 -23.69 -24.80
CA ALA A 470 5.91 -24.07 -23.46
C ALA A 470 4.38 -23.95 -23.32
N ILE A 471 3.80 -22.87 -23.82
CA ILE A 471 2.34 -22.64 -23.82
C ILE A 471 1.61 -23.68 -24.66
N GLU A 472 2.10 -23.99 -25.87
CA GLU A 472 1.51 -25.02 -26.73
C GLU A 472 1.51 -26.40 -26.08
N ARG A 473 2.62 -26.78 -25.42
CA ARG A 473 2.72 -28.05 -24.69
C ARG A 473 1.72 -28.11 -23.54
N GLU A 474 1.60 -27.04 -22.77
CA GLU A 474 0.68 -26.96 -21.64
C GLU A 474 -0.78 -27.00 -22.12
N LEU A 475 -1.14 -26.28 -23.17
CA LEU A 475 -2.48 -26.31 -23.76
C LEU A 475 -2.87 -27.71 -24.24
N ARG A 476 -1.94 -28.45 -24.86
CA ARG A 476 -2.17 -29.86 -25.24
C ARG A 476 -2.35 -30.75 -24.00
N ARG A 477 -1.57 -30.53 -22.94
CA ARG A 477 -1.70 -31.26 -21.66
C ARG A 477 -3.07 -31.02 -21.00
N LEU A 478 -3.56 -29.78 -21.08
CA LEU A 478 -4.88 -29.36 -20.57
C LEU A 478 -6.03 -29.77 -21.50
N GLY A 479 -5.77 -30.30 -22.70
CA GLY A 479 -6.80 -30.60 -23.69
C GLY A 479 -7.46 -29.36 -24.32
N ARG A 480 -6.86 -28.15 -24.15
CA ARG A 480 -7.41 -26.88 -24.63
C ARG A 480 -6.91 -26.54 -26.04
N THR A 481 -7.28 -27.39 -27.00
CA THR A 481 -6.99 -27.16 -28.43
C THR A 481 -7.72 -25.95 -28.98
N ASP A 482 -8.89 -25.64 -28.46
CA ASP A 482 -9.67 -24.44 -28.75
C ASP A 482 -8.86 -23.14 -28.50
N ILE A 483 -8.19 -23.07 -27.36
CA ILE A 483 -7.32 -21.92 -27.01
C ILE A 483 -6.03 -21.95 -27.84
N LEU A 484 -5.49 -23.12 -28.09
CA LEU A 484 -4.30 -23.27 -28.94
C LEU A 484 -4.55 -22.70 -30.34
N ASP A 485 -5.69 -23.04 -30.95
CA ASP A 485 -6.09 -22.51 -32.24
C ASP A 485 -6.36 -21.00 -32.19
N ARG A 486 -7.01 -20.53 -31.14
CA ARG A 486 -7.28 -19.10 -30.94
C ARG A 486 -6.01 -18.28 -30.75
N LEU A 487 -5.00 -18.81 -30.02
CA LEU A 487 -3.73 -18.13 -29.83
C LEU A 487 -2.81 -18.21 -31.04
N TYR A 488 -2.74 -19.37 -31.75
CA TYR A 488 -1.70 -19.64 -32.74
C TYR A 488 -2.19 -20.21 -34.05
N GLY A 489 -3.48 -20.60 -34.18
CA GLY A 489 -4.07 -21.24 -35.34
C GLY A 489 -4.46 -20.33 -36.51
N GLY A 490 -4.31 -19.02 -36.39
CA GLY A 490 -4.51 -18.10 -37.51
C GLY A 490 -3.48 -18.35 -38.59
N ALA A 491 -3.91 -18.56 -39.86
CA ALA A 491 -3.03 -18.61 -41.00
C ALA A 491 -2.02 -17.46 -40.93
N PRO A 492 -0.74 -17.67 -41.25
CA PRO A 492 0.23 -16.59 -41.31
C PRO A 492 -0.32 -15.54 -42.25
N LYS A 493 -0.52 -14.31 -41.79
CA LYS A 493 -0.76 -13.18 -42.69
C LYS A 493 0.34 -13.25 -43.73
N GLN A 494 -0.03 -13.56 -44.97
CA GLN A 494 0.90 -13.58 -46.08
C GLN A 494 1.67 -12.27 -46.04
N GLY A 495 2.95 -12.38 -45.73
CA GLY A 495 3.86 -11.26 -45.75
C GLY A 495 3.73 -10.59 -47.11
N SER A 496 3.42 -9.32 -47.11
CA SER A 496 3.62 -8.51 -48.29
C SER A 496 5.04 -8.77 -48.75
N GLN A 497 5.18 -9.43 -49.88
CA GLN A 497 6.43 -9.54 -50.62
C GLN A 497 6.91 -8.10 -50.85
N ARG A 498 7.87 -7.67 -50.05
CA ARG A 498 8.72 -6.54 -50.43
C ARG A 498 9.65 -7.09 -51.53
N GLY A 499 9.30 -6.75 -52.76
CA GLY A 499 10.15 -7.00 -53.91
C GLY A 499 11.54 -6.40 -53.66
N ASP A 500 12.52 -7.21 -53.96
CA ASP A 500 13.90 -6.81 -54.09
C ASP A 500 14.00 -5.57 -54.97
N ARG A 501 14.44 -4.46 -54.42
CA ARG A 501 14.96 -3.34 -55.18
C ARG A 501 16.38 -3.08 -54.71
N GLU A 502 17.28 -3.32 -55.63
CA GLU A 502 18.70 -2.98 -55.57
C GLU A 502 18.94 -1.51 -55.17
N PRO A 503 20.08 -1.21 -54.55
CA PRO A 503 20.40 0.13 -54.09
C PRO A 503 20.94 1.00 -55.20
N ARG A 504 20.23 2.07 -55.58
CA ARG A 504 20.82 3.18 -56.32
C ARG A 504 21.17 4.31 -55.35
N GLY A 505 22.46 4.62 -55.30
CA GLY A 505 23.04 5.69 -54.53
C GLY A 505 22.59 7.09 -54.98
N GLY A 506 22.65 8.04 -54.05
CA GLY A 506 22.44 9.48 -54.34
C GLY A 506 22.30 10.29 -53.05
N HIS A 507 23.32 11.07 -52.80
CA HIS A 507 23.45 12.09 -51.74
C HIS A 507 22.18 12.91 -51.49
N ASN A 508 21.85 13.17 -50.20
CA ASN A 508 21.94 14.54 -49.70
C ASN A 508 21.75 14.63 -48.18
N ARG A 509 22.67 15.34 -47.58
CA ARG A 509 22.67 15.78 -46.18
C ARG A 509 21.60 16.83 -45.95
N ARG A 510 20.88 16.74 -44.82
CA ARG A 510 20.62 17.77 -43.80
C ARG A 510 19.31 17.52 -43.07
N GLY A 511 19.39 17.49 -41.72
CA GLY A 511 18.29 17.90 -40.85
C GLY A 511 17.45 16.78 -40.22
N ALA A 512 17.96 16.10 -39.19
CA ALA A 512 17.15 15.50 -38.12
C ALA A 512 18.03 15.10 -36.93
N GLN A 513 18.50 16.09 -36.22
CA GLN A 513 18.92 15.92 -34.82
C GLN A 513 17.81 16.48 -33.97
N ALA A 514 17.13 15.64 -33.23
CA ALA A 514 16.42 15.86 -31.98
C ALA A 514 15.16 14.97 -31.88
N ARG A 515 15.33 13.69 -31.64
CA ARG A 515 14.28 12.81 -31.06
C ARG A 515 14.79 11.38 -30.82
N GLU A 516 15.90 11.26 -30.13
CA GLU A 516 16.34 9.99 -29.55
C GLU A 516 17.03 10.32 -28.23
N ASP A 517 16.29 10.37 -27.13
CA ASP A 517 16.88 10.32 -25.78
C ASP A 517 15.82 10.11 -24.67
N TYR A 518 14.88 9.19 -24.83
CA TYR A 518 14.00 8.82 -23.72
C TYR A 518 13.66 7.33 -23.58
N SER A 519 14.38 6.44 -24.26
CA SER A 519 14.07 5.00 -24.17
C SER A 519 15.21 4.09 -23.67
N ARG A 520 16.25 4.66 -23.08
CA ARG A 520 17.31 3.83 -22.47
C ARG A 520 17.73 4.36 -21.09
N ARG A 521 16.92 4.16 -20.08
CA ARG A 521 17.32 4.04 -18.67
C ARG A 521 16.15 3.54 -17.83
N GLY A 522 15.94 2.25 -17.85
CA GLY A 522 15.05 1.50 -16.98
C GLY A 522 15.57 0.08 -16.82
N GLY A 523 16.84 -0.05 -16.44
CA GLY A 523 17.44 -1.33 -16.10
C GLY A 523 17.02 -1.74 -14.71
N GLN A 524 16.19 -2.77 -14.61
CA GLN A 524 16.05 -3.54 -13.37
C GLN A 524 17.32 -4.36 -13.15
N PRO A 525 17.77 -4.56 -11.90
CA PRO A 525 18.85 -5.50 -11.60
C PRO A 525 18.35 -6.91 -11.91
N ARG A 526 19.01 -7.56 -12.85
CA ARG A 526 18.89 -9.00 -13.05
C ARG A 526 19.65 -9.68 -11.93
N GLU A 527 18.98 -10.45 -11.13
CA GLU A 527 19.59 -11.54 -10.39
C GLU A 527 19.82 -12.71 -11.35
N ASP A 528 21.07 -12.88 -11.74
CA ASP A 528 21.54 -14.07 -12.43
C ASP A 528 21.56 -15.25 -11.44
N TYR A 529 20.60 -16.14 -11.59
CA TYR A 529 20.71 -17.50 -11.07
C TYR A 529 20.54 -18.50 -12.21
N ASN A 530 21.63 -19.23 -12.46
CA ASN A 530 21.78 -20.48 -13.16
C ASN A 530 22.48 -20.47 -14.52
N ARG A 531 23.74 -20.86 -14.45
CA ARG A 531 24.35 -21.79 -15.40
C ARG A 531 25.41 -22.63 -14.70
N ARG A 532 25.08 -23.89 -14.44
CA ARG A 532 25.95 -25.04 -14.78
C ARG A 532 25.11 -26.30 -14.70
N GLY A 533 24.84 -26.80 -15.87
CA GLY A 533 24.32 -28.14 -16.04
C GLY A 533 25.45 -29.14 -15.97
N ASP A 534 25.18 -30.30 -15.45
CA ASP A 534 25.85 -31.52 -15.89
C ASP A 534 24.88 -32.68 -15.95
N ARG A 535 24.94 -33.35 -17.09
CA ARG A 535 24.21 -34.57 -17.46
C ARG A 535 24.72 -35.72 -16.57
N ARG A 536 23.79 -36.54 -16.10
CA ARG A 536 23.84 -38.01 -16.25
C ARG A 536 22.58 -38.64 -15.68
N SER A 537 22.00 -39.47 -16.51
CA SER A 537 20.94 -40.44 -16.24
C SER A 537 21.40 -41.51 -15.25
N ALA A 538 20.51 -41.97 -14.34
CA ALA A 538 20.18 -43.36 -14.15
C ALA A 538 19.28 -43.64 -12.92
N SER A 539 18.20 -44.32 -13.17
CA SER A 539 17.52 -45.43 -12.42
C SER A 539 17.15 -45.33 -10.94
N TYR A 540 15.87 -45.56 -10.73
CA TYR A 540 15.12 -46.19 -9.62
C TYR A 540 15.88 -46.76 -8.43
N GLY A 541 15.38 -46.46 -7.21
CA GLY A 541 15.66 -47.19 -6.00
C GLY A 541 15.05 -46.53 -4.75
N GLU A 542 13.93 -47.06 -4.30
CA GLU A 542 13.37 -46.84 -2.96
C GLU A 542 14.41 -47.11 -1.87
N LYS A 543 14.48 -46.28 -0.83
CA LYS A 543 14.60 -46.74 0.56
C LYS A 543 14.52 -45.58 1.59
N THR A 544 13.65 -45.81 2.50
CA THR A 544 13.44 -45.36 3.88
C THR A 544 14.59 -44.65 4.61
N SER A 545 14.14 -43.58 5.32
CA SER A 545 14.55 -43.03 6.63
C SER A 545 16.03 -42.97 6.99
N SER A 546 16.54 -41.77 7.23
CA SER A 546 17.25 -41.41 8.47
C SER A 546 17.61 -39.94 8.49
N TYR A 547 17.35 -39.32 9.63
CA TYR A 547 17.86 -37.99 10.01
C TYR A 547 19.37 -37.96 9.87
N LYS A 548 19.91 -37.01 9.10
CA LYS A 548 21.30 -36.59 9.17
C LYS A 548 21.41 -35.08 9.10
N GLU A 549 22.23 -34.61 10.01
CA GLU A 549 22.63 -33.24 10.30
C GLU A 549 23.04 -32.44 9.04
N ARG A 550 22.68 -31.17 9.02
CA ARG A 550 23.07 -30.21 7.96
C ARG A 550 24.51 -29.72 8.18
N PRO A 551 25.30 -29.52 7.10
CA PRO A 551 26.71 -29.16 7.18
C PRO A 551 26.97 -27.73 7.64
N ALA A 552 28.18 -27.53 8.21
CA ALA A 552 28.72 -26.38 8.91
C ALA A 552 28.93 -25.07 8.08
N SER A 553 28.38 -24.93 6.88
CA SER A 553 28.65 -23.77 6.01
C SER A 553 27.96 -22.45 6.40
N TYR A 554 27.08 -22.48 7.41
CA TYR A 554 26.39 -21.27 7.88
C TYR A 554 27.21 -20.48 8.92
N LYS A 555 28.14 -21.13 9.63
CA LYS A 555 28.99 -20.45 10.61
C LYS A 555 30.14 -19.67 9.96
N GLU A 556 30.65 -20.12 8.82
CA GLU A 556 31.75 -19.44 8.11
C GLU A 556 31.29 -18.16 7.39
N LYS A 557 30.06 -18.12 6.88
CA LYS A 557 29.51 -16.88 6.29
C LYS A 557 29.24 -15.78 7.32
N PHE A 558 28.93 -16.14 8.57
CA PHE A 558 28.76 -15.16 9.65
C PHE A 558 30.09 -14.62 10.19
N ALA A 559 31.18 -15.42 10.16
CA ALA A 559 32.50 -14.96 10.54
C ALA A 559 33.05 -13.90 9.58
N SER A 560 32.85 -14.08 8.26
CA SER A 560 33.30 -13.11 7.25
C SER A 560 32.52 -11.78 7.29
N TYR A 561 31.25 -11.82 7.72
CA TYR A 561 30.44 -10.59 7.93
C TYR A 561 30.86 -9.83 9.19
N ARG A 562 31.36 -10.55 10.21
CA ARG A 562 31.86 -9.93 11.45
C ARG A 562 33.21 -9.25 11.23
N GLU A 563 34.09 -9.83 10.41
CA GLU A 563 35.35 -9.22 10.00
C GLU A 563 35.15 -8.02 9.06
N GLN A 564 34.20 -8.06 8.13
CA GLN A 564 33.89 -6.91 7.28
C GLN A 564 33.25 -5.76 8.07
N SER A 565 32.42 -6.02 9.08
CA SER A 565 31.85 -4.96 9.93
C SER A 565 32.88 -4.39 10.92
N ALA A 566 33.84 -5.16 11.39
CA ALA A 566 34.94 -4.66 12.20
C ALA A 566 35.87 -3.75 11.37
N SER A 567 36.20 -4.11 10.13
CA SER A 567 37.02 -3.28 9.23
C SER A 567 36.35 -1.97 8.82
N TYR A 568 34.99 -1.89 8.83
CA TYR A 568 34.24 -0.65 8.64
C TYR A 568 34.23 0.24 9.89
N GLY A 569 34.29 -0.37 11.08
CA GLY A 569 34.45 0.33 12.37
C GLY A 569 35.81 1.00 12.50
N GLU A 570 36.87 0.32 12.15
CA GLU A 570 38.25 0.85 12.20
C GLU A 570 38.50 1.95 11.17
N LYS A 571 37.92 1.83 9.94
CA LYS A 571 38.00 2.91 8.93
C LYS A 571 37.21 4.18 9.33
N SER A 572 36.15 4.05 10.11
CA SER A 572 35.41 5.21 10.63
C SER A 572 36.08 5.86 11.84
N ALA A 573 36.84 5.11 12.65
CA ALA A 573 37.62 5.63 13.74
C ALA A 573 38.89 6.37 13.22
N SER A 574 39.57 5.82 12.23
CA SER A 574 40.76 6.46 11.62
C SER A 574 40.41 7.76 10.85
N ASN A 575 39.22 7.86 10.30
CA ASN A 575 38.73 9.10 9.69
C ASN A 575 38.28 10.15 10.73
N ARG A 576 37.94 9.74 11.95
CA ARG A 576 37.64 10.65 13.07
C ARG A 576 38.91 11.25 13.67
N GLU A 577 40.00 10.49 13.75
CA GLU A 577 41.30 10.98 14.20
C GLU A 577 41.94 11.95 13.18
N LYS A 578 41.76 11.69 11.87
CA LYS A 578 42.23 12.61 10.81
C LYS A 578 41.45 13.93 10.72
N SER A 579 40.20 13.98 11.17
CA SER A 579 39.42 15.21 11.23
C SER A 579 39.71 16.06 12.45
N ASN A 580 40.22 15.48 13.54
CA ASN A 580 40.63 16.22 14.75
C ASN A 580 42.06 16.80 14.66
N SER A 581 42.88 16.39 13.69
CA SER A 581 44.22 16.93 13.50
C SER A 581 44.32 18.17 12.59
N TYR A 582 43.20 18.64 12.04
CA TYR A 582 43.15 19.84 11.20
C TYR A 582 42.47 21.04 11.88
N GLY A 583 42.27 21.01 13.20
CA GLY A 583 41.53 22.03 13.96
C GLY A 583 42.34 23.03 14.77
N GLU A 584 43.70 22.98 14.76
CA GLU A 584 44.53 23.93 15.49
C GLU A 584 45.61 24.53 14.58
N LYS A 585 45.25 25.55 13.82
CA LYS A 585 46.19 26.62 13.41
C LYS A 585 45.50 27.99 13.51
N SER A 586 45.96 28.68 14.54
CA SER A 586 45.74 30.07 14.85
C SER A 586 45.84 31.00 13.65
N TYR A 587 44.82 31.83 13.45
CA TYR A 587 44.97 33.11 12.73
C TYR A 587 45.10 34.24 13.75
N ARG A 588 46.34 34.71 13.94
CA ARG A 588 46.67 35.99 14.52
C ARG A 588 47.22 36.86 13.40
N ASP A 589 46.72 38.10 13.38
CA ASP A 589 47.26 39.28 12.73
C ASP A 589 47.21 39.40 11.20
N GLN A 590 46.34 40.30 10.73
CA GLN A 590 46.77 41.52 10.01
C GLN A 590 45.54 42.38 9.67
N ARG A 591 45.48 43.55 10.35
CA ARG A 591 44.79 44.72 9.80
C ARG A 591 45.82 45.58 9.05
N PRO A 592 45.42 46.29 8.01
CA PRO A 592 45.34 47.76 8.02
C PRO A 592 44.04 48.24 7.30
N GLY A 593 43.35 49.27 7.66
CA GLY A 593 43.64 50.59 8.04
C GLY A 593 42.87 51.56 7.15
N SER A 594 42.08 52.48 7.77
CA SER A 594 41.57 53.74 7.24
C SER A 594 40.52 53.74 6.12
N SER A 595 39.45 54.49 6.12
CA SER A 595 39.21 55.89 6.60
C SER A 595 37.74 56.27 6.46
N ARG A 596 37.21 56.90 7.50
CA ARG A 596 36.42 58.13 7.60
C ARG A 596 35.08 58.32 6.87
N ARG A 597 34.16 58.78 7.76
CA ARG A 597 33.05 59.75 7.64
C ARG A 597 31.71 59.19 7.27
N GLY A 598 30.64 59.51 7.95
CA GLY A 598 30.29 60.47 8.99
C GLY A 598 28.77 60.45 9.16
N ASP A 599 28.42 60.92 10.37
CA ASP A 599 27.21 61.59 10.79
C ASP A 599 25.91 60.86 10.97
N GLN A 600 25.62 60.63 12.22
CA GLN A 600 24.63 61.26 13.09
C GLN A 600 23.16 61.16 12.67
N ARG A 601 22.34 60.48 13.45
CA ARG A 601 21.45 61.06 14.47
C ARG A 601 20.80 60.00 15.32
N ARG A 602 20.93 60.22 16.62
CA ARG A 602 20.14 59.67 17.71
C ARG A 602 18.70 60.17 17.60
N GLU A 603 17.74 59.39 18.09
CA GLU A 603 16.77 59.86 19.09
C GLU A 603 16.15 58.66 19.82
N ASP A 604 16.37 58.70 21.12
CA ASP A 604 15.70 57.96 22.18
C ASP A 604 14.19 58.28 22.21
N TYR A 605 13.36 57.35 22.60
CA TYR A 605 12.25 57.65 23.52
C TYR A 605 11.93 56.47 24.44
N ASP A 606 11.85 56.87 25.67
CA ASP A 606 11.71 56.12 26.92
C ASP A 606 10.29 55.68 27.24
N ARG A 607 10.21 54.61 28.01
CA ARG A 607 9.26 54.19 29.06
C ARG A 607 8.01 55.04 29.33
N ARG A 608 6.90 54.29 29.57
CA ARG A 608 6.02 54.32 30.79
C ARG A 608 4.79 53.43 30.57
N SER A 609 4.66 52.39 31.34
CA SER A 609 3.83 52.15 32.58
C SER A 609 2.44 52.77 32.58
N GLY A 610 1.41 51.92 32.77
CA GLY A 610 0.06 52.29 33.14
C GLY A 610 -0.83 51.07 33.42
N ARG A 611 -0.90 50.68 34.69
CA ARG A 611 -1.99 49.88 35.26
C ARG A 611 -3.25 50.75 35.31
N ASP A 612 -4.43 50.14 35.16
CA ASP A 612 -5.52 50.20 36.10
C ASP A 612 -6.79 49.47 35.63
N ASN A 613 -7.19 48.57 36.43
CA ASN A 613 -8.52 48.26 36.99
C ASN A 613 -9.77 48.83 36.32
N TYR A 614 -10.75 47.96 36.05
CA TYR A 614 -12.08 48.14 36.63
C TYR A 614 -12.84 46.83 36.81
N ARG A 615 -13.47 46.78 37.96
CA ARG A 615 -14.25 45.71 38.60
C ARG A 615 -15.75 45.73 38.18
N GLN A 616 -16.36 44.53 38.26
CA GLN A 616 -17.70 44.21 38.79
C GLN A 616 -18.95 44.62 37.99
N SER A 617 -19.82 43.67 37.73
CA SER A 617 -21.08 43.21 38.37
C SER A 617 -21.92 42.51 37.29
N GLY A 618 -22.69 41.49 37.48
CA GLY A 618 -23.62 41.11 38.49
C GLY A 618 -24.20 39.70 38.18
N ARG A 619 -24.49 39.03 39.23
CA ARG A 619 -25.28 37.79 39.31
C ARG A 619 -26.69 38.01 38.79
N ASP A 620 -27.29 36.97 38.23
CA ASP A 620 -28.57 36.48 38.75
C ASP A 620 -28.92 35.08 38.25
N ASN A 621 -29.35 34.34 39.21
CA ASN A 621 -29.95 33.02 39.29
C ASN A 621 -31.13 32.80 38.36
N TYR A 622 -31.28 31.57 37.85
CA TYR A 622 -32.55 30.86 37.91
C TYR A 622 -32.37 29.33 37.90
N ARG A 623 -32.87 28.68 38.93
CA ARG A 623 -33.04 27.23 39.10
C ARG A 623 -34.54 26.89 39.14
N PRO A 624 -34.97 25.64 39.14
CA PRO A 624 -35.88 25.01 38.16
C PRO A 624 -37.32 24.79 38.69
N LYS A 625 -38.21 24.32 37.82
CA LYS A 625 -39.45 23.63 38.27
C LYS A 625 -39.74 22.38 37.43
N SER A 626 -39.74 21.29 38.16
CA SER A 626 -40.37 20.02 37.86
C SER A 626 -41.90 20.15 37.73
N LYS A 627 -42.53 19.37 36.88
CA LYS A 627 -43.77 18.64 37.13
C LYS A 627 -44.11 17.61 36.07
N ASN A 628 -44.07 16.40 36.49
CA ASN A 628 -44.99 15.25 36.30
C ASN A 628 -46.32 15.50 35.57
N ARG A 629 -46.72 14.63 34.59
CA ARG A 629 -47.68 13.51 34.72
C ARG A 629 -48.27 13.07 33.35
N ARG A 630 -48.14 11.76 33.11
CA ARG A 630 -49.18 10.83 32.59
C ARG A 630 -50.01 11.23 31.36
N ARG A 631 -49.84 10.55 30.24
CA ARG A 631 -50.60 9.34 29.82
C ARG A 631 -49.81 8.57 28.80
#